data_98dfab0d42b13d08f1d18747f40c616b
#
_entry.id   98dfab0d42b13d08f1d18747f40c616b
#
_cell.length_a   1.000
_cell.length_b   1.000
_cell.length_c   1.000
_cell.angle_alpha   90.00
_cell.angle_beta   90.00
_cell.angle_gamma   90.00
#
_symmetry.space_group_name_H-M   'P 1'
#
loop_
_entity.id
_entity.type
_entity.pdbx_description
1 polymer ?
#
loop_
_entity_poly.entity_id
_entity_poly.type
_entity_poly.pdbx_seq_one_letter_code
_entity_poly.pdbx_strand_id
1 'polypeptide(L)'
;AAECADRVLIMEDLTIGYGDNVLAKGINLTLRRGEKAALLGANGTGKTTLLKTILGEVDPLKGRAKIGNRVQIGYFSQTYERLNPKQTLLENFVIEYGFTEEHTRSMLGGMLFHGDDVFKEIGTLSGGQKARLVLLKLVLDGANCLVLDEPTNHLDIMARETVEAALTAFDGTVLVVSHDRYFVNEIADRIWEIEDLEVKDYKGNYEFYQEERKKQAELLAEREAELEKQRAYAEQQTKKNAPQAVPEKVE
;
A
#
# COMPACT_ATOMS: atom_id res chain seq x y z
N ALA A 1 11.76 -22.81 -12.35
CA ALA A 1 12.08 -21.37 -12.41
C ALA A 1 13.11 -21.03 -11.34
N ALA A 2 14.12 -20.19 -11.67
CA ALA A 2 15.11 -19.79 -10.69
C ALA A 2 14.45 -18.89 -9.64
N GLU A 3 14.64 -19.20 -8.36
CA GLU A 3 14.03 -18.45 -7.26
C GLU A 3 14.50 -16.99 -7.24
N CYS A 4 13.59 -16.04 -6.98
CA CYS A 4 13.95 -14.64 -6.77
C CYS A 4 14.67 -14.46 -5.41
N ALA A 5 15.28 -13.30 -5.21
CA ALA A 5 15.95 -12.98 -3.95
C ALA A 5 14.99 -13.05 -2.75
N ASP A 6 15.50 -13.44 -1.58
CA ASP A 6 14.73 -13.44 -0.32
C ASP A 6 14.26 -12.02 0.04
N ARG A 7 15.11 -11.00 -0.18
CA ARG A 7 14.76 -9.60 0.00
C ARG A 7 14.32 -9.01 -1.34
N VAL A 8 13.02 -8.77 -1.46
CA VAL A 8 12.37 -8.36 -2.71
C VAL A 8 12.42 -6.84 -2.90
N LEU A 9 12.01 -6.08 -1.90
CA LEU A 9 12.11 -4.62 -1.88
C LEU A 9 12.91 -4.19 -0.65
N ILE A 10 13.89 -3.31 -0.83
CA ILE A 10 14.80 -2.89 0.23
C ILE A 10 14.89 -1.37 0.23
N MET A 11 14.58 -0.74 1.34
CA MET A 11 14.69 0.70 1.57
C MET A 11 15.71 0.96 2.67
N GLU A 12 16.71 1.80 2.36
CA GLU A 12 17.83 2.09 3.27
C GLU A 12 17.95 3.62 3.42
N ASP A 13 17.64 4.12 4.63
CA ASP A 13 17.62 5.54 4.99
C ASP A 13 16.86 6.42 3.95
N LEU A 14 15.79 5.83 3.39
CA LEU A 14 15.07 6.41 2.26
C LEU A 14 14.25 7.62 2.72
N THR A 15 14.38 8.73 2.00
CA THR A 15 13.57 9.93 2.15
C THR A 15 12.89 10.23 0.83
N ILE A 16 11.57 10.38 0.85
CA ILE A 16 10.73 10.62 -0.33
C ILE A 16 10.08 12.00 -0.28
N GLY A 17 9.86 12.57 -1.44
CA GLY A 17 9.22 13.87 -1.59
C GLY A 17 9.56 14.53 -2.93
N TYR A 18 9.28 15.82 -3.05
CA TYR A 18 9.54 16.62 -4.25
C TYR A 18 10.18 17.95 -3.85
N GLY A 19 11.40 18.23 -4.33
CA GLY A 19 12.14 19.42 -3.95
C GLY A 19 12.32 19.52 -2.43
N ASP A 20 11.86 20.61 -1.83
CA ASP A 20 11.92 20.83 -0.38
C ASP A 20 10.76 20.18 0.40
N ASN A 21 9.76 19.65 -0.32
CA ASN A 21 8.60 19.01 0.32
C ASN A 21 8.87 17.54 0.62
N VAL A 22 9.28 17.25 1.86
CA VAL A 22 9.49 15.90 2.37
C VAL A 22 8.15 15.28 2.76
N LEU A 23 7.86 14.09 2.26
CA LEU A 23 6.65 13.32 2.56
C LEU A 23 6.88 12.20 3.59
N ALA A 24 8.04 11.55 3.53
CA ALA A 24 8.49 10.64 4.58
C ALA A 24 10.02 10.54 4.58
N LYS A 25 10.61 10.24 5.73
CA LYS A 25 12.08 10.24 5.92
C LYS A 25 12.56 9.06 6.75
N GLY A 26 13.83 8.69 6.55
CA GLY A 26 14.51 7.67 7.37
C GLY A 26 13.88 6.28 7.24
N ILE A 27 13.28 5.97 6.09
CA ILE A 27 12.59 4.70 5.87
C ILE A 27 13.63 3.59 5.76
N ASN A 28 13.57 2.63 6.70
CA ASN A 28 14.40 1.44 6.72
C ASN A 28 13.50 0.21 6.78
N LEU A 29 13.07 -0.27 5.61
CA LEU A 29 12.13 -1.38 5.48
C LEU A 29 12.62 -2.40 4.45
N THR A 30 12.26 -3.64 4.67
CA THR A 30 12.51 -4.71 3.71
C THR A 30 11.25 -5.56 3.58
N LEU A 31 10.77 -5.73 2.35
CA LEU A 31 9.74 -6.70 2.02
C LEU A 31 10.41 -7.98 1.50
N ARG A 32 10.06 -9.11 2.10
CA ARG A 32 10.65 -10.41 1.77
C ARG A 32 9.78 -11.18 0.80
N ARG A 33 10.35 -12.19 0.17
CA ARG A 33 9.64 -13.08 -0.73
C ARG A 33 8.45 -13.74 -0.02
N GLY A 34 7.29 -13.67 -0.68
CA GLY A 34 6.03 -14.22 -0.19
C GLY A 34 5.30 -13.37 0.85
N GLU A 35 5.93 -12.29 1.37
CA GLU A 35 5.21 -11.36 2.25
C GLU A 35 4.20 -10.52 1.46
N LYS A 36 3.06 -10.24 2.08
CA LYS A 36 2.00 -9.39 1.54
C LYS A 36 1.82 -8.20 2.46
N ALA A 37 2.32 -7.03 2.05
CA ALA A 37 2.26 -5.81 2.82
C ALA A 37 1.23 -4.84 2.26
N ALA A 38 0.49 -4.17 3.15
CA ALA A 38 -0.35 -3.04 2.79
C ALA A 38 0.27 -1.72 3.28
N LEU A 39 0.26 -0.71 2.42
CA LEU A 39 0.72 0.65 2.73
C LEU A 39 -0.49 1.54 3.01
N LEU A 40 -0.60 2.00 4.25
CA LEU A 40 -1.68 2.84 4.74
C LEU A 40 -1.20 4.27 5.02
N GLY A 41 -2.13 5.19 5.13
CA GLY A 41 -1.88 6.59 5.48
C GLY A 41 -2.96 7.50 4.91
N ALA A 42 -3.08 8.72 5.42
CA ALA A 42 -4.02 9.72 4.91
C ALA A 42 -3.73 10.08 3.44
N ASN A 43 -4.67 10.76 2.79
CA ASN A 43 -4.43 11.27 1.45
C ASN A 43 -3.31 12.33 1.48
N GLY A 44 -2.41 12.27 0.51
CA GLY A 44 -1.28 13.20 0.40
C GLY A 44 -0.07 12.88 1.28
N THR A 45 -0.08 11.81 2.09
CA THR A 45 1.08 11.42 2.92
C THR A 45 2.27 10.86 2.14
N GLY A 46 2.11 10.57 0.84
CA GLY A 46 3.20 10.09 0.00
C GLY A 46 3.14 8.60 -0.38
N LYS A 47 2.00 7.92 -0.19
CA LYS A 47 1.85 6.50 -0.56
C LYS A 47 2.24 6.21 -2.01
N THR A 48 1.61 6.88 -2.97
CA THR A 48 1.93 6.75 -4.40
C THR A 48 3.37 7.21 -4.72
N THR A 49 3.88 8.23 -4.01
CA THR A 49 5.27 8.69 -4.16
C THR A 49 6.25 7.60 -3.69
N LEU A 50 5.97 6.92 -2.59
CA LEU A 50 6.78 5.80 -2.12
C LEU A 50 6.78 4.67 -3.15
N LEU A 51 5.62 4.28 -3.70
CA LEU A 51 5.56 3.27 -4.76
C LEU A 51 6.37 3.68 -5.98
N LYS A 52 6.21 4.91 -6.47
CA LYS A 52 6.96 5.43 -7.62
C LYS A 52 8.46 5.49 -7.36
N THR A 53 8.88 5.83 -6.14
CA THR A 53 10.30 5.81 -5.77
C THR A 53 10.86 4.38 -5.74
N ILE A 54 10.12 3.41 -5.23
CA ILE A 54 10.49 2.00 -5.27
C ILE A 54 10.63 1.49 -6.71
N LEU A 55 9.73 1.93 -7.59
CA LEU A 55 9.73 1.57 -9.02
C LEU A 55 10.82 2.29 -9.83
N GLY A 56 11.50 3.29 -9.24
CA GLY A 56 12.50 4.11 -9.93
C GLY A 56 11.91 5.16 -10.88
N GLU A 57 10.63 5.49 -10.75
CA GLU A 57 9.96 6.55 -11.52
C GLU A 57 10.19 7.94 -10.90
N VAL A 58 10.48 8.00 -9.61
CA VAL A 58 10.80 9.21 -8.86
C VAL A 58 12.09 8.98 -8.10
N ASP A 59 13.04 9.88 -8.22
CA ASP A 59 14.30 9.81 -7.48
C ASP A 59 14.06 10.09 -5.98
N PRO A 60 14.71 9.35 -5.07
CA PRO A 60 14.65 9.64 -3.65
C PRO A 60 15.36 10.96 -3.33
N LEU A 61 14.85 11.70 -2.34
CA LEU A 61 15.55 12.89 -1.83
C LEU A 61 16.82 12.51 -1.06
N LYS A 62 16.82 11.34 -0.38
CA LYS A 62 17.95 10.78 0.33
C LYS A 62 17.82 9.25 0.43
N GLY A 63 18.95 8.58 0.61
CA GLY A 63 18.98 7.13 0.76
C GLY A 63 18.76 6.40 -0.55
N ARG A 64 18.21 5.21 -0.49
CA ARG A 64 17.98 4.39 -1.68
C ARG A 64 16.86 3.38 -1.51
N ALA A 65 16.17 3.09 -2.61
CA ALA A 65 15.32 1.94 -2.78
C ALA A 65 15.99 0.95 -3.75
N LYS A 66 15.92 -0.34 -3.45
CA LYS A 66 16.48 -1.40 -4.29
C LYS A 66 15.47 -2.51 -4.49
N ILE A 67 15.46 -3.03 -5.70
CA ILE A 67 14.75 -4.24 -6.07
C ILE A 67 15.72 -5.42 -6.02
N GLY A 68 15.32 -6.52 -5.42
CA GLY A 68 16.13 -7.73 -5.29
C GLY A 68 16.45 -8.38 -6.65
N ASN A 69 17.48 -9.20 -6.70
CA ASN A 69 17.85 -9.90 -7.92
C ASN A 69 16.74 -10.85 -8.38
N ARG A 70 16.48 -10.91 -9.70
CA ARG A 70 15.46 -11.74 -10.34
C ARG A 70 14.02 -11.43 -9.86
N VAL A 71 13.82 -10.27 -9.27
CA VAL A 71 12.48 -9.76 -8.96
C VAL A 71 11.90 -9.15 -10.24
N GLN A 72 10.73 -9.65 -10.65
CA GLN A 72 9.94 -9.11 -11.76
C GLN A 72 8.72 -8.43 -11.16
N ILE A 73 8.72 -7.10 -11.21
CA ILE A 73 7.61 -6.31 -10.65
C ILE A 73 6.49 -6.20 -11.67
N GLY A 74 5.30 -6.59 -11.25
CA GLY A 74 4.05 -6.25 -11.90
C GLY A 74 3.44 -5.02 -11.23
N TYR A 75 3.45 -3.88 -11.90
CA TYR A 75 2.84 -2.66 -11.37
C TYR A 75 1.43 -2.48 -11.92
N PHE A 76 0.48 -2.45 -10.99
CA PHE A 76 -0.91 -2.11 -11.27
C PHE A 76 -1.16 -0.66 -10.91
N SER A 77 -1.37 0.19 -11.91
CA SER A 77 -1.90 1.53 -11.75
C SER A 77 -3.30 1.60 -12.35
N GLN A 78 -4.08 2.59 -11.95
CA GLN A 78 -5.42 2.82 -12.49
C GLN A 78 -5.43 3.16 -14.00
N THR A 79 -4.28 3.44 -14.60
CA THR A 79 -4.14 3.69 -16.03
C THR A 79 -3.97 2.36 -16.76
N TYR A 80 -4.98 1.97 -17.53
CA TYR A 80 -4.98 0.73 -18.31
C TYR A 80 -4.22 0.87 -19.64
N GLU A 81 -3.11 1.60 -19.66
CA GLU A 81 -2.35 1.98 -20.85
C GLU A 81 -1.78 0.78 -21.65
N ARG A 82 -1.60 -0.36 -20.97
CA ARG A 82 -1.08 -1.58 -21.61
C ARG A 82 -2.14 -2.38 -22.36
N LEU A 83 -3.41 -1.98 -22.28
CA LEU A 83 -4.51 -2.69 -22.95
C LEU A 83 -4.81 -2.05 -24.30
N ASN A 84 -4.82 -2.85 -25.38
CA ASN A 84 -5.28 -2.38 -26.68
C ASN A 84 -6.83 -2.39 -26.73
N PRO A 85 -7.50 -1.23 -26.73
CA PRO A 85 -8.95 -1.17 -26.63
C PRO A 85 -9.71 -1.73 -27.84
N LYS A 86 -9.02 -1.88 -28.99
CA LYS A 86 -9.60 -2.36 -30.26
C LYS A 86 -9.51 -3.87 -30.46
N GLN A 87 -8.76 -4.56 -29.61
CA GLN A 87 -8.69 -6.02 -29.64
C GLN A 87 -9.77 -6.64 -28.81
N THR A 88 -10.28 -7.80 -29.21
CA THR A 88 -11.04 -8.66 -28.33
C THR A 88 -10.14 -9.31 -27.28
N LEU A 89 -10.72 -9.80 -26.18
CA LEU A 89 -9.96 -10.53 -25.19
C LEU A 89 -9.24 -11.73 -25.84
N LEU A 90 -9.93 -12.49 -26.67
CA LEU A 90 -9.35 -13.64 -27.36
C LEU A 90 -8.17 -13.26 -28.25
N GLU A 91 -8.35 -12.24 -29.12
CA GLU A 91 -7.28 -11.76 -30.01
C GLU A 91 -6.06 -11.31 -29.22
N ASN A 92 -6.26 -10.60 -28.10
CA ASN A 92 -5.15 -10.13 -27.28
C ASN A 92 -4.31 -11.29 -26.73
N PHE A 93 -4.96 -12.34 -26.20
CA PHE A 93 -4.24 -13.49 -25.63
C PHE A 93 -3.59 -14.37 -26.69
N VAL A 94 -4.23 -14.52 -27.85
CA VAL A 94 -3.65 -15.26 -28.99
C VAL A 94 -2.41 -14.53 -29.52
N ILE A 95 -2.50 -13.22 -29.69
CA ILE A 95 -1.40 -12.41 -30.28
C ILE A 95 -0.23 -12.28 -29.29
N GLU A 96 -0.51 -11.98 -28.02
CA GLU A 96 0.55 -11.70 -27.06
C GLU A 96 1.21 -12.97 -26.48
N TYR A 97 0.41 -14.01 -26.22
CA TYR A 97 0.88 -15.21 -25.52
C TYR A 97 0.89 -16.47 -26.41
N GLY A 98 0.34 -16.39 -27.60
CA GLY A 98 0.22 -17.54 -28.48
C GLY A 98 -0.73 -18.66 -27.98
N PHE A 99 -1.68 -18.27 -27.09
CA PHE A 99 -2.60 -19.22 -26.48
C PHE A 99 -3.68 -19.67 -27.47
N THR A 100 -4.12 -20.92 -27.31
CA THR A 100 -5.32 -21.40 -28.01
C THR A 100 -6.57 -20.77 -27.44
N GLU A 101 -7.67 -20.77 -28.19
CA GLU A 101 -8.98 -20.30 -27.71
C GLU A 101 -9.39 -21.03 -26.43
N GLU A 102 -9.24 -22.34 -26.36
CA GLU A 102 -9.58 -23.14 -25.17
C GLU A 102 -8.78 -22.73 -23.95
N HIS A 103 -7.46 -22.53 -24.09
CA HIS A 103 -6.59 -22.09 -23.01
C HIS A 103 -6.93 -20.68 -22.56
N THR A 104 -7.19 -19.77 -23.51
CA THR A 104 -7.63 -18.40 -23.23
C THR A 104 -8.95 -18.37 -22.43
N ARG A 105 -9.94 -19.18 -22.84
CA ARG A 105 -11.21 -19.31 -22.12
C ARG A 105 -11.03 -19.82 -20.70
N SER A 106 -10.14 -20.80 -20.51
CA SER A 106 -9.83 -21.34 -19.18
C SER A 106 -9.21 -20.28 -18.27
N MET A 107 -8.21 -19.54 -18.77
CA MET A 107 -7.54 -18.49 -18.00
C MET A 107 -8.48 -17.33 -17.66
N LEU A 108 -9.25 -16.86 -18.62
CA LEU A 108 -10.22 -15.79 -18.44
C LEU A 108 -11.39 -16.21 -17.53
N GLY A 109 -11.78 -17.49 -17.57
CA GLY A 109 -12.82 -18.05 -16.69
C GLY A 109 -12.47 -17.90 -15.20
N GLY A 110 -11.21 -18.08 -14.82
CA GLY A 110 -10.70 -17.83 -13.47
C GLY A 110 -10.82 -16.37 -13.02
N MET A 111 -10.98 -15.44 -13.97
CA MET A 111 -11.20 -14.01 -13.73
C MET A 111 -12.65 -13.57 -14.01
N LEU A 112 -13.60 -14.52 -13.96
CA LEU A 112 -15.04 -14.28 -14.18
C LEU A 112 -15.37 -13.71 -15.58
N PHE A 113 -14.62 -14.05 -16.61
CA PHE A 113 -15.02 -13.85 -17.99
C PHE A 113 -15.60 -15.15 -18.54
N HIS A 114 -16.86 -15.18 -18.89
CA HIS A 114 -17.57 -16.41 -19.28
C HIS A 114 -18.22 -16.33 -20.67
N GLY A 115 -18.37 -17.46 -21.29
CA GLY A 115 -19.10 -17.60 -22.54
C GLY A 115 -18.54 -16.69 -23.63
N ASP A 116 -19.36 -15.79 -24.13
CA ASP A 116 -19.03 -14.87 -25.23
C ASP A 116 -18.22 -13.63 -24.80
N ASP A 117 -17.91 -13.49 -23.49
CA ASP A 117 -17.09 -12.37 -23.01
C ASP A 117 -15.73 -12.31 -23.72
N VAL A 118 -15.18 -13.46 -24.11
CA VAL A 118 -13.87 -13.53 -24.81
C VAL A 118 -13.86 -12.80 -26.17
N PHE A 119 -15.03 -12.57 -26.76
CA PHE A 119 -15.19 -11.82 -28.02
C PHE A 119 -15.46 -10.33 -27.79
N LYS A 120 -15.59 -9.87 -26.54
CA LYS A 120 -15.74 -8.45 -26.26
C LYS A 120 -14.45 -7.69 -26.53
N GLU A 121 -14.59 -6.53 -27.15
CA GLU A 121 -13.49 -5.59 -27.27
C GLU A 121 -13.07 -5.09 -25.88
N ILE A 122 -11.78 -5.06 -25.62
CA ILE A 122 -11.19 -4.60 -24.35
C ILE A 122 -11.64 -3.16 -24.01
N GLY A 123 -11.83 -2.32 -25.01
CA GLY A 123 -12.34 -0.96 -24.83
C GLY A 123 -13.71 -0.88 -24.16
N THR A 124 -14.58 -1.89 -24.40
CA THR A 124 -15.95 -1.95 -23.90
C THR A 124 -16.08 -2.53 -22.49
N LEU A 125 -14.98 -3.05 -21.93
CA LEU A 125 -14.96 -3.64 -20.60
C LEU A 125 -15.20 -2.57 -19.52
N SER A 126 -15.92 -2.96 -18.47
CA SER A 126 -16.04 -2.13 -17.26
C SER A 126 -14.68 -1.94 -16.56
N GLY A 127 -14.57 -0.94 -15.68
CA GLY A 127 -13.35 -0.74 -14.88
C GLY A 127 -12.93 -1.99 -14.12
N GLY A 128 -13.88 -2.69 -13.48
CA GLY A 128 -13.64 -3.93 -12.77
C GLY A 128 -13.16 -5.08 -13.67
N GLN A 129 -13.74 -5.20 -14.86
CA GLN A 129 -13.28 -6.18 -15.83
C GLN A 129 -11.86 -5.88 -16.32
N LYS A 130 -11.53 -4.60 -16.57
CA LYS A 130 -10.17 -4.18 -16.93
C LYS A 130 -9.17 -4.46 -15.81
N ALA A 131 -9.53 -4.18 -14.57
CA ALA A 131 -8.67 -4.46 -13.41
C ALA A 131 -8.30 -5.95 -13.32
N ARG A 132 -9.29 -6.84 -13.42
CA ARG A 132 -9.07 -8.30 -13.42
C ARG A 132 -8.21 -8.77 -14.59
N LEU A 133 -8.45 -8.18 -15.77
CA LEU A 133 -7.66 -8.48 -16.96
C LEU A 133 -6.19 -8.08 -16.78
N VAL A 134 -5.93 -6.88 -16.28
CA VAL A 134 -4.56 -6.40 -16.02
C VAL A 134 -3.86 -7.28 -14.99
N LEU A 135 -4.54 -7.63 -13.90
CA LEU A 135 -3.96 -8.49 -12.87
C LEU A 135 -3.56 -9.86 -13.45
N LEU A 136 -4.44 -10.48 -14.25
CA LEU A 136 -4.14 -11.73 -14.94
C LEU A 136 -2.90 -11.59 -15.84
N LYS A 137 -2.82 -10.51 -16.62
CA LYS A 137 -1.68 -10.26 -17.51
C LYS A 137 -0.37 -10.08 -16.77
N LEU A 138 -0.37 -9.35 -15.64
CA LEU A 138 0.83 -9.18 -14.80
C LEU A 138 1.37 -10.54 -14.32
N VAL A 139 0.48 -11.45 -13.94
CA VAL A 139 0.87 -12.81 -13.53
C VAL A 139 1.40 -13.63 -14.71
N LEU A 140 0.75 -13.56 -15.87
CA LEU A 140 1.20 -14.23 -17.09
C LEU A 140 2.53 -13.71 -17.62
N ASP A 141 2.80 -12.43 -17.45
CA ASP A 141 4.09 -11.78 -17.78
C ASP A 141 5.23 -12.21 -16.82
N GLY A 142 4.92 -13.08 -15.84
CA GLY A 142 5.91 -13.66 -14.93
C GLY A 142 6.23 -12.80 -13.73
N ALA A 143 5.39 -11.83 -13.37
CA ALA A 143 5.57 -11.05 -12.16
C ALA A 143 5.62 -11.96 -10.93
N ASN A 144 6.65 -11.80 -10.08
CA ASN A 144 6.79 -12.48 -8.80
C ASN A 144 6.71 -11.50 -7.61
N CYS A 145 6.57 -10.21 -7.91
CA CYS A 145 6.24 -9.16 -6.98
C CYS A 145 5.18 -8.24 -7.61
N LEU A 146 4.03 -8.11 -6.98
CA LEU A 146 2.97 -7.21 -7.41
C LEU A 146 3.00 -5.94 -6.55
N VAL A 147 3.03 -4.79 -7.21
CA VAL A 147 2.88 -3.46 -6.58
C VAL A 147 1.56 -2.89 -7.09
N LEU A 148 0.59 -2.70 -6.19
CA LEU A 148 -0.78 -2.37 -6.53
C LEU A 148 -1.17 -1.03 -5.90
N ASP A 149 -1.58 -0.07 -6.72
CA ASP A 149 -2.07 1.24 -6.25
C ASP A 149 -3.59 1.31 -6.42
N GLU A 150 -4.31 1.18 -5.30
CA GLU A 150 -5.78 1.19 -5.19
C GLU A 150 -6.47 0.19 -6.15
N PRO A 151 -6.13 -1.12 -6.12
CA PRO A 151 -6.61 -2.09 -7.09
C PRO A 151 -8.11 -2.38 -7.01
N THR A 152 -8.75 -2.05 -5.89
CA THR A 152 -10.19 -2.27 -5.66
C THR A 152 -11.05 -1.04 -5.94
N ASN A 153 -10.44 0.08 -6.31
CA ASN A 153 -11.16 1.32 -6.57
C ASN A 153 -12.15 1.17 -7.73
N HIS A 154 -13.39 1.61 -7.53
CA HIS A 154 -14.46 1.51 -8.51
C HIS A 154 -14.88 0.09 -8.91
N LEU A 155 -14.50 -0.94 -8.13
CA LEU A 155 -14.95 -2.31 -8.33
C LEU A 155 -16.31 -2.53 -7.65
N ASP A 156 -17.19 -3.28 -8.30
CA ASP A 156 -18.34 -3.89 -7.63
C ASP A 156 -17.87 -5.02 -6.67
N ILE A 157 -18.79 -5.51 -5.86
CA ILE A 157 -18.46 -6.52 -4.83
C ILE A 157 -17.87 -7.78 -5.45
N MET A 158 -18.47 -8.31 -6.53
CA MET A 158 -18.00 -9.55 -7.17
C MET A 158 -16.62 -9.39 -7.82
N ALA A 159 -16.36 -8.23 -8.45
CA ALA A 159 -15.04 -7.93 -9.00
C ALA A 159 -13.98 -7.82 -7.92
N ARG A 160 -14.31 -7.23 -6.77
CA ARG A 160 -13.42 -7.14 -5.60
C ARG A 160 -13.08 -8.51 -5.07
N GLU A 161 -14.08 -9.35 -4.75
CA GLU A 161 -13.88 -10.72 -4.28
C GLU A 161 -13.00 -11.54 -5.23
N THR A 162 -13.15 -11.33 -6.54
CA THR A 162 -12.30 -12.00 -7.54
C THR A 162 -10.84 -11.54 -7.45
N VAL A 163 -10.61 -10.24 -7.29
CA VAL A 163 -9.25 -9.69 -7.12
C VAL A 163 -8.65 -10.18 -5.80
N GLU A 164 -9.42 -10.22 -4.72
CA GLU A 164 -9.01 -10.78 -3.43
C GLU A 164 -8.59 -12.24 -3.57
N ALA A 165 -9.43 -13.07 -4.17
CA ALA A 165 -9.13 -14.50 -4.37
C ALA A 165 -7.86 -14.71 -5.22
N ALA A 166 -7.69 -13.91 -6.28
CA ALA A 166 -6.51 -13.98 -7.13
C ALA A 166 -5.22 -13.59 -6.38
N LEU A 167 -5.28 -12.53 -5.56
CA LEU A 167 -4.13 -12.07 -4.77
C LEU A 167 -3.84 -13.00 -3.59
N THR A 168 -4.86 -13.60 -2.99
CA THR A 168 -4.68 -14.61 -1.93
C THR A 168 -4.00 -15.86 -2.48
N ALA A 169 -4.39 -16.31 -3.66
CA ALA A 169 -3.79 -17.46 -4.36
C ALA A 169 -2.41 -17.16 -4.98
N PHE A 170 -2.01 -15.91 -5.05
CA PHE A 170 -0.71 -15.54 -5.61
C PHE A 170 0.42 -15.86 -4.63
N ASP A 171 1.32 -16.76 -5.02
CA ASP A 171 2.46 -17.21 -4.20
C ASP A 171 3.62 -16.21 -4.13
N GLY A 172 3.53 -15.10 -4.88
CA GLY A 172 4.56 -14.05 -4.89
C GLY A 172 4.41 -13.04 -3.77
N THR A 173 5.24 -12.01 -3.85
CA THR A 173 5.23 -10.88 -2.92
C THR A 173 4.23 -9.82 -3.37
N VAL A 174 3.53 -9.19 -2.44
CA VAL A 174 2.56 -8.13 -2.74
C VAL A 174 2.85 -6.89 -1.89
N LEU A 175 2.86 -5.74 -2.52
CA LEU A 175 2.78 -4.44 -1.86
C LEU A 175 1.55 -3.71 -2.39
N VAL A 176 0.58 -3.47 -1.55
CA VAL A 176 -0.68 -2.84 -1.96
C VAL A 176 -0.95 -1.55 -1.21
N VAL A 177 -1.37 -0.51 -1.91
CA VAL A 177 -2.03 0.67 -1.34
C VAL A 177 -3.52 0.46 -1.50
N SER A 178 -4.27 0.51 -0.41
CA SER A 178 -5.74 0.47 -0.46
C SER A 178 -6.35 1.16 0.75
N HIS A 179 -7.50 1.79 0.55
CA HIS A 179 -8.35 2.33 1.61
C HIS A 179 -9.44 1.34 2.05
N ASP A 180 -9.55 0.21 1.38
CA ASP A 180 -10.51 -0.84 1.71
C ASP A 180 -9.97 -1.73 2.83
N ARG A 181 -10.54 -1.56 4.03
CA ARG A 181 -10.11 -2.24 5.25
C ARG A 181 -10.32 -3.76 5.19
N TYR A 182 -11.42 -4.19 4.57
CA TYR A 182 -11.73 -5.61 4.41
C TYR A 182 -10.72 -6.26 3.48
N PHE A 183 -10.51 -5.65 2.33
CA PHE A 183 -9.52 -6.10 1.36
C PHE A 183 -8.11 -6.19 1.96
N VAL A 184 -7.68 -5.17 2.70
CA VAL A 184 -6.36 -5.17 3.36
C VAL A 184 -6.28 -6.28 4.40
N ASN A 185 -7.33 -6.51 5.20
CA ASN A 185 -7.35 -7.56 6.23
C ASN A 185 -7.24 -8.97 5.66
N GLU A 186 -7.85 -9.22 4.48
CA GLU A 186 -7.83 -10.53 3.83
C GLU A 186 -6.49 -10.84 3.15
N ILE A 187 -5.77 -9.82 2.70
CA ILE A 187 -4.58 -10.02 1.86
C ILE A 187 -3.29 -9.79 2.63
N ALA A 188 -3.21 -8.75 3.48
CA ALA A 188 -1.97 -8.33 4.08
C ALA A 188 -1.69 -9.03 5.41
N ASP A 189 -0.50 -9.54 5.55
CA ASP A 189 0.09 -10.06 6.79
C ASP A 189 1.05 -9.05 7.45
N ARG A 190 1.20 -7.88 6.84
CA ARG A 190 2.08 -6.80 7.29
C ARG A 190 1.52 -5.45 6.88
N ILE A 191 1.54 -4.48 7.78
CA ILE A 191 1.04 -3.12 7.53
C ILE A 191 2.19 -2.12 7.67
N TRP A 192 2.38 -1.29 6.65
CA TRP A 192 3.20 -0.09 6.69
C TRP A 192 2.30 1.14 6.75
N GLU A 193 2.49 1.99 7.72
CA GLU A 193 1.69 3.21 7.88
C GLU A 193 2.58 4.44 7.73
N ILE A 194 2.21 5.33 6.80
CA ILE A 194 2.84 6.65 6.68
C ILE A 194 2.06 7.63 7.54
N GLU A 195 2.69 8.11 8.60
CA GLU A 195 2.17 9.10 9.52
C GLU A 195 3.31 10.00 10.02
N ASP A 196 3.08 11.30 10.16
CA ASP A 196 4.04 12.27 10.73
C ASP A 196 5.46 12.20 10.09
N LEU A 197 5.53 12.07 8.77
CA LEU A 197 6.77 11.93 7.98
C LEU A 197 7.56 10.64 8.28
N GLU A 198 7.00 9.70 8.98
CA GLU A 198 7.61 8.41 9.30
C GLU A 198 6.83 7.25 8.67
N VAL A 199 7.46 6.12 8.52
CA VAL A 199 6.79 4.87 8.13
C VAL A 199 6.94 3.87 9.25
N LYS A 200 5.81 3.54 9.88
CA LYS A 200 5.72 2.54 10.93
C LYS A 200 5.44 1.16 10.34
N ASP A 201 6.04 0.13 10.90
CA ASP A 201 5.95 -1.26 10.45
C ASP A 201 5.24 -2.13 11.48
N TYR A 202 4.08 -2.65 11.13
CA TYR A 202 3.29 -3.54 11.97
C TYR A 202 3.29 -4.94 11.35
N LYS A 203 3.80 -5.93 12.09
CA LYS A 203 3.90 -7.32 11.65
C LYS A 203 2.61 -8.07 12.04
N GLY A 204 1.60 -7.93 11.24
CA GLY A 204 0.28 -8.51 11.42
C GLY A 204 -0.72 -7.97 10.40
N ASN A 205 -1.92 -8.53 10.41
CA ASN A 205 -3.02 -8.09 9.55
C ASN A 205 -3.62 -6.74 10.01
N TYR A 206 -4.69 -6.32 9.33
CA TYR A 206 -5.34 -5.04 9.65
C TYR A 206 -5.95 -4.99 11.06
N GLU A 207 -6.47 -6.10 11.58
CA GLU A 207 -7.01 -6.17 12.95
C GLU A 207 -5.91 -5.97 13.99
N PHE A 208 -4.78 -6.66 13.83
CA PHE A 208 -3.61 -6.47 14.70
C PHE A 208 -3.12 -5.01 14.67
N TYR A 209 -3.03 -4.40 13.50
CA TYR A 209 -2.68 -2.99 13.36
C TYR A 209 -3.64 -2.08 14.13
N GLN A 210 -4.96 -2.31 14.03
CA GLN A 210 -5.95 -1.51 14.76
C GLN A 210 -5.80 -1.64 16.28
N GLU A 211 -5.57 -2.84 16.79
CA GLU A 211 -5.34 -3.06 18.21
C GLU A 211 -4.09 -2.33 18.72
N GLU A 212 -2.99 -2.41 17.97
CA GLU A 212 -1.76 -1.71 18.33
C GLU A 212 -1.91 -0.18 18.29
N ARG A 213 -2.62 0.35 17.30
CA ARG A 213 -2.96 1.78 17.23
C ARG A 213 -3.80 2.22 18.42
N LYS A 214 -4.78 1.43 18.81
CA LYS A 214 -5.61 1.72 19.98
C LYS A 214 -4.80 1.73 21.27
N LYS A 215 -3.95 0.74 21.50
CA LYS A 215 -3.05 0.69 22.67
C LYS A 215 -2.11 1.90 22.72
N GLN A 216 -1.53 2.27 21.57
CA GLN A 216 -0.66 3.46 21.49
C GLN A 216 -1.42 4.75 21.82
N ALA A 217 -2.64 4.91 21.31
CA ALA A 217 -3.47 6.09 21.59
C ALA A 217 -3.86 6.18 23.08
N GLU A 218 -4.23 5.07 23.70
CA GLU A 218 -4.54 4.99 25.12
C GLU A 218 -3.32 5.37 25.98
N LEU A 219 -2.15 4.83 25.66
CA LEU A 219 -0.89 5.16 26.37
C LEU A 219 -0.49 6.64 26.23
N LEU A 220 -0.68 7.22 25.04
CA LEU A 220 -0.42 8.64 24.81
C LEU A 220 -1.37 9.52 25.62
N ALA A 221 -2.67 9.19 25.64
CA ALA A 221 -3.67 9.93 26.41
C ALA A 221 -3.40 9.87 27.92
N GLU A 222 -3.01 8.71 28.45
CA GLU A 222 -2.60 8.57 29.85
C GLU A 222 -1.38 9.44 30.18
N ARG A 223 -0.37 9.43 29.30
CA ARG A 223 0.84 10.24 29.48
C ARG A 223 0.57 11.74 29.43
N GLU A 224 -0.28 12.18 28.51
CA GLU A 224 -0.70 13.59 28.43
C GLU A 224 -1.47 14.01 29.67
N ALA A 225 -2.41 13.20 30.16
CA ALA A 225 -3.14 13.47 31.38
C ALA A 225 -2.24 13.55 32.62
N GLU A 226 -1.21 12.71 32.68
CA GLU A 226 -0.23 12.78 33.79
C GLU A 226 0.66 14.03 33.72
N LEU A 227 1.12 14.41 32.52
CA LEU A 227 1.87 15.64 32.29
C LEU A 227 1.03 16.89 32.65
N GLU A 228 -0.25 16.90 32.34
CA GLU A 228 -1.14 17.99 32.67
C GLU A 228 -1.33 18.12 34.20
N LYS A 229 -1.50 17.00 34.91
CA LYS A 229 -1.54 16.98 36.37
C LYS A 229 -0.25 17.53 37.01
N GLN A 230 0.91 17.13 36.46
CA GLN A 230 2.21 17.61 36.93
C GLN A 230 2.37 19.13 36.71
N ARG A 231 1.96 19.63 35.54
CA ARG A 231 1.96 21.08 35.25
C ARG A 231 1.05 21.86 36.18
N ALA A 232 -0.19 21.40 36.40
CA ALA A 232 -1.14 22.02 37.30
C ALA A 232 -0.61 22.07 38.77
N TYR A 233 0.05 20.98 39.20
CA TYR A 233 0.67 20.93 40.53
C TYR A 233 1.84 21.92 40.65
N ALA A 234 2.70 22.01 39.63
CA ALA A 234 3.82 22.96 39.61
C ALA A 234 3.34 24.43 39.65
N GLU A 235 2.29 24.77 38.91
CA GLU A 235 1.68 26.09 38.91
C GLU A 235 1.08 26.48 40.31
N GLN A 236 0.44 25.52 40.97
CA GLN A 236 -0.08 25.74 42.31
C GLN A 236 1.04 25.99 43.33
N GLN A 237 2.14 25.27 43.21
CA GLN A 237 3.33 25.48 44.07
C GLN A 237 3.95 26.85 43.82
N THR A 238 4.05 27.30 42.58
CA THR A 238 4.61 28.62 42.22
C THR A 238 3.73 29.77 42.77
N LYS A 239 2.40 29.60 42.68
CA LYS A 239 1.44 30.59 43.26
C LYS A 239 1.50 30.63 44.79
N LYS A 240 1.72 29.51 45.46
CA LYS A 240 1.87 29.48 46.94
C LYS A 240 3.19 30.11 47.45
N ASN A 241 4.24 30.03 46.65
CA ASN A 241 5.56 30.57 46.99
C ASN A 241 5.80 31.99 46.45
N ALA A 242 4.83 32.62 45.81
CA ALA A 242 4.95 34.03 45.42
C ALA A 242 5.04 34.93 46.66
N PRO A 243 6.04 35.84 46.78
CA PRO A 243 6.18 36.73 47.92
C PRO A 243 4.93 37.60 48.03
N GLN A 244 4.30 37.61 49.22
CA GLN A 244 3.24 38.56 49.52
C GLN A 244 3.83 39.97 49.42
N ALA A 245 3.25 40.80 48.54
CA ALA A 245 3.61 42.20 48.43
C ALA A 245 3.38 42.87 49.80
N VAL A 246 4.43 43.36 50.41
CA VAL A 246 4.36 44.17 51.65
C VAL A 246 3.68 45.47 51.26
N PRO A 247 2.57 45.86 51.92
CA PRO A 247 1.95 47.14 51.63
C PRO A 247 2.90 48.29 52.09
N GLU A 248 3.31 49.12 51.15
CA GLU A 248 4.01 50.39 51.46
C GLU A 248 3.12 51.22 52.29
N LYS A 249 3.57 51.51 53.53
CA LYS A 249 2.97 52.53 54.36
C LYS A 249 3.35 53.88 53.77
N VAL A 250 2.36 54.60 53.25
CA VAL A 250 2.46 56.03 52.95
C VAL A 250 2.30 56.83 54.28
N GLU A 251 3.34 57.54 54.65
CA GLU A 251 3.27 58.64 55.57
C GLU A 251 2.86 59.96 54.90
#